data_44ead61259b37e289a408c821eb6a893
#
_entry.id   44ead61259b37e289a408c821eb6a893
#
_cell.length_a   1.000
_cell.length_b   1.000
_cell.length_c   1.000
_cell.angle_alpha   90.00
_cell.angle_beta   90.00
_cell.angle_gamma   90.00
#
_symmetry.space_group_name_H-M   'P 1'
#
loop_
_entity.id
_entity.type
_entity.pdbx_description
1 polymer ?
#
loop_
_entity_poly.entity_id
_entity_poly.type
_entity_poly.pdbx_seq_one_letter_code
_entity_poly.pdbx_strand_id
1 'polypeptide(L)'
;MIKVLFVCHGNICRSTMAQFVFQDMVNDQGLKDKFYIDSAATSREEIGNPPHHGTVNKLRQERIPVLKHRATQMTKQDYEEYDYIIGMDAWNLRNMNRITGGDPDGKIHLLLDYSKHPRDIADPWYTGNFDETYRDVVEGCEAFMKYLQEEEL
;
A
#
# COMPACT_ATOMS: atom_id res chain seq x y z
N MET A 1 -7.03 -17.39 -0.47
CA MET A 1 -5.95 -16.38 -0.71
C MET A 1 -6.47 -15.00 -0.36
N ILE A 2 -5.72 -14.25 0.43
CA ILE A 2 -6.06 -12.88 0.80
C ILE A 2 -5.45 -11.93 -0.22
N LYS A 3 -6.27 -11.12 -0.87
CA LYS A 3 -5.81 -10.19 -1.91
C LYS A 3 -5.81 -8.77 -1.39
N VAL A 4 -4.63 -8.13 -1.42
CA VAL A 4 -4.38 -6.80 -0.88
C VAL A 4 -3.89 -5.86 -1.97
N LEU A 5 -4.53 -4.70 -2.10
CA LEU A 5 -4.12 -3.64 -3.02
C LEU A 5 -3.76 -2.39 -2.23
N PHE A 6 -2.51 -1.98 -2.29
CA PHE A 6 -2.09 -0.71 -1.71
C PHE A 6 -2.24 0.42 -2.74
N VAL A 7 -2.77 1.56 -2.31
CA VAL A 7 -3.11 2.65 -3.23
C VAL A 7 -2.56 3.98 -2.71
N CYS A 8 -1.97 4.76 -3.61
CA CYS A 8 -1.63 6.16 -3.33
C CYS A 8 -1.90 6.98 -4.58
N HIS A 9 -1.52 8.26 -4.57
CA HIS A 9 -1.81 9.14 -5.69
C HIS A 9 -1.17 8.68 -7.00
N GLY A 10 0.16 8.47 -7.00
CA GLY A 10 0.92 8.19 -8.21
C GLY A 10 1.37 6.74 -8.40
N ASN A 11 1.32 5.92 -7.37
CA ASN A 11 1.79 4.54 -7.40
C ASN A 11 3.30 4.42 -7.71
N ILE A 12 4.09 5.36 -7.25
CA ILE A 12 5.55 5.31 -7.38
C ILE A 12 6.29 5.46 -6.06
N CYS A 13 5.66 6.00 -5.00
CA CYS A 13 6.32 6.23 -3.71
C CYS A 13 5.72 5.36 -2.60
N ARG A 14 4.59 5.80 -2.03
CA ARG A 14 4.03 5.19 -0.81
C ARG A 14 3.44 3.81 -1.04
N SER A 15 2.61 3.64 -2.06
CA SER A 15 1.95 2.36 -2.31
C SER A 15 2.93 1.27 -2.74
N THR A 16 3.95 1.62 -3.52
CA THR A 16 5.00 0.67 -3.89
C THR A 16 5.86 0.30 -2.68
N MET A 17 6.17 1.25 -1.83
CA MET A 17 6.91 0.97 -0.59
C MET A 17 6.11 0.00 0.30
N ALA A 18 4.81 0.27 0.50
CA ALA A 18 3.95 -0.60 1.29
C ALA A 18 3.84 -2.00 0.69
N GLN A 19 3.67 -2.08 -0.62
CA GLN A 19 3.62 -3.36 -1.33
C GLN A 19 4.86 -4.21 -1.05
N PHE A 20 6.04 -3.62 -1.20
CA PHE A 20 7.30 -4.38 -1.07
C PHE A 20 7.60 -4.71 0.39
N VAL A 21 7.34 -3.79 1.31
CA VAL A 21 7.50 -4.04 2.75
C VAL A 21 6.58 -5.18 3.20
N PHE A 22 5.31 -5.12 2.81
CA PHE A 22 4.34 -6.12 3.22
C PHE A 22 4.63 -7.48 2.59
N GLN A 23 5.04 -7.49 1.32
CA GLN A 23 5.43 -8.73 0.64
C GLN A 23 6.60 -9.39 1.35
N ASP A 24 7.59 -8.61 1.77
CA ASP A 24 8.75 -9.11 2.50
C ASP A 24 8.34 -9.72 3.84
N MET A 25 7.45 -9.07 4.57
CA MET A 25 6.90 -9.60 5.83
C MET A 25 6.18 -10.94 5.61
N VAL A 26 5.36 -11.01 4.58
CA VAL A 26 4.61 -12.22 4.23
C VAL A 26 5.57 -13.37 3.90
N ASN A 27 6.60 -13.07 3.12
CA ASN A 27 7.61 -14.06 2.75
C ASN A 27 8.38 -14.57 3.97
N ASP A 28 8.79 -13.65 4.85
CA ASP A 28 9.56 -14.00 6.06
C ASP A 28 8.76 -14.89 7.02
N GLN A 29 7.44 -14.75 7.03
CA GLN A 29 6.58 -15.54 7.90
C GLN A 29 6.09 -16.84 7.26
N GLY A 30 6.57 -17.15 6.05
CA GLY A 30 6.17 -18.35 5.34
C GLY A 30 4.72 -18.34 4.85
N LEU A 31 4.16 -17.16 4.63
CA LEU A 31 2.75 -16.98 4.25
C LEU A 31 2.56 -16.62 2.78
N LYS A 32 3.62 -16.73 1.97
CA LYS A 32 3.61 -16.32 0.57
C LYS A 32 2.42 -16.89 -0.20
N ASP A 33 2.09 -18.15 0.01
CA ASP A 33 1.03 -18.83 -0.73
C ASP A 33 -0.38 -18.42 -0.29
N LYS A 34 -0.49 -17.64 0.79
CA LYS A 34 -1.77 -17.19 1.33
C LYS A 34 -2.15 -15.78 0.90
N PHE A 35 -1.25 -15.08 0.19
CA PHE A 35 -1.45 -13.68 -0.16
C PHE A 35 -1.21 -13.41 -1.64
N TYR A 36 -1.97 -12.47 -2.18
CA TYR A 36 -1.69 -11.81 -3.45
C TYR A 36 -1.64 -10.30 -3.17
N ILE A 37 -0.51 -9.68 -3.40
CA ILE A 37 -0.24 -8.29 -3.01
C ILE A 37 0.17 -7.48 -4.23
N ASP A 38 -0.50 -6.35 -4.46
CA ASP A 38 -0.19 -5.45 -5.56
C ASP A 38 -0.41 -4.01 -5.12
N SER A 39 -0.17 -3.05 -6.00
CA SER A 39 -0.40 -1.65 -5.73
C SER A 39 -0.87 -0.91 -6.99
N ALA A 40 -1.55 0.22 -6.80
CA ALA A 40 -2.10 1.02 -7.88
C ALA A 40 -2.18 2.50 -7.47
N ALA A 41 -2.47 3.35 -8.46
CA ALA A 41 -2.63 4.79 -8.27
C ALA A 41 -4.09 5.18 -8.35
N THR A 42 -4.47 6.28 -7.70
CA THR A 42 -5.75 6.92 -7.95
C THR A 42 -5.68 7.79 -9.21
N SER A 43 -4.50 8.30 -9.58
CA SER A 43 -4.33 9.19 -10.74
C SER A 43 -3.71 8.45 -11.93
N ARG A 44 -3.63 9.18 -13.05
CA ARG A 44 -2.98 8.69 -14.28
C ARG A 44 -1.61 9.28 -14.51
N GLU A 45 -1.14 10.13 -13.59
CA GLU A 45 0.04 10.96 -13.82
C GLU A 45 1.32 10.15 -14.08
N GLU A 46 1.45 8.99 -13.44
CA GLU A 46 2.68 8.20 -13.48
C GLU A 46 2.51 6.83 -14.14
N ILE A 47 1.41 6.59 -14.84
CA ILE A 47 1.17 5.29 -15.47
C ILE A 47 2.37 4.84 -16.29
N GLY A 48 2.82 3.62 -16.04
CA GLY A 48 3.95 2.99 -16.73
C GLY A 48 5.31 3.28 -16.12
N ASN A 49 5.40 4.18 -15.14
CA ASN A 49 6.67 4.53 -14.51
C ASN A 49 7.05 3.53 -13.41
N PRO A 50 8.36 3.30 -13.23
CA PRO A 50 8.84 2.43 -12.15
C PRO A 50 8.74 3.15 -10.81
N PRO A 51 8.97 2.44 -9.68
CA PRO A 51 9.03 3.08 -8.37
C PRO A 51 10.05 4.20 -8.33
N HIS A 52 9.73 5.25 -7.59
CA HIS A 52 10.58 6.43 -7.43
C HIS A 52 11.93 6.03 -6.82
N HIS A 53 13.01 6.69 -7.26
CA HIS A 53 14.36 6.36 -6.79
C HIS A 53 14.50 6.49 -5.26
N GLY A 54 13.79 7.43 -4.64
CA GLY A 54 13.82 7.59 -3.18
C GLY A 54 13.25 6.37 -2.46
N THR A 55 12.16 5.79 -2.99
CA THR A 55 11.59 4.55 -2.47
C THR A 55 12.57 3.40 -2.66
N VAL A 56 13.13 3.27 -3.86
CA VAL A 56 14.08 2.19 -4.19
C VAL A 56 15.30 2.26 -3.28
N ASN A 57 15.89 3.46 -3.13
CA ASN A 57 17.07 3.65 -2.30
C ASN A 57 16.80 3.32 -0.84
N LYS A 58 15.64 3.75 -0.32
CA LYS A 58 15.26 3.46 1.08
C LYS A 58 15.06 1.97 1.32
N LEU A 59 14.38 1.28 0.42
CA LEU A 59 14.15 -0.16 0.54
C LEU A 59 15.47 -0.92 0.49
N ARG A 60 16.39 -0.55 -0.41
CA ARG A 60 17.71 -1.16 -0.49
C ARG A 60 18.52 -0.94 0.79
N GLN A 61 18.45 0.26 1.34
CA GLN A 61 19.10 0.59 2.61
C GLN A 61 18.60 -0.32 3.73
N GLU A 62 17.31 -0.64 3.73
CA GLU A 62 16.67 -1.48 4.74
C GLU A 62 16.68 -2.97 4.37
N ARG A 63 17.37 -3.34 3.29
CA ARG A 63 17.51 -4.72 2.81
C ARG A 63 16.19 -5.39 2.46
N ILE A 64 15.24 -4.60 1.95
CA ILE A 64 13.96 -5.11 1.48
C ILE A 64 14.05 -5.27 -0.04
N PRO A 65 13.71 -6.45 -0.58
CA PRO A 65 13.76 -6.67 -2.03
C PRO A 65 12.87 -5.69 -2.78
N VAL A 66 13.44 -5.08 -3.83
CA VAL A 66 12.71 -4.18 -4.72
C VAL A 66 12.18 -5.02 -5.87
N LEU A 67 10.87 -5.18 -5.93
CA LEU A 67 10.22 -5.99 -6.94
C LEU A 67 9.94 -5.16 -8.20
N LYS A 68 9.76 -5.85 -9.32
CA LYS A 68 9.35 -5.19 -10.56
C LYS A 68 7.94 -4.69 -10.43
N HIS A 69 7.73 -3.42 -10.73
CA HIS A 69 6.41 -2.82 -10.72
C HIS A 69 6.39 -1.60 -11.60
N ARG A 70 5.30 -1.39 -12.30
CA ARG A 70 5.05 -0.17 -13.06
C ARG A 70 3.71 0.40 -12.61
N ALA A 71 3.65 1.71 -12.44
CA ALA A 71 2.45 2.37 -11.97
C ALA A 71 1.26 2.04 -12.87
N THR A 72 0.14 1.66 -12.25
CA THR A 72 -1.15 1.43 -12.91
C THR A 72 -2.21 2.20 -12.17
N GLN A 73 -3.32 2.53 -12.85
CA GLN A 73 -4.43 3.19 -12.19
C GLN A 73 -5.40 2.14 -11.63
N MET A 74 -5.86 2.39 -10.39
CA MET A 74 -6.92 1.62 -9.77
C MET A 74 -8.20 1.72 -10.60
N THR A 75 -8.93 0.62 -10.72
CA THR A 75 -10.18 0.56 -11.45
C THR A 75 -11.33 0.16 -10.53
N LYS A 76 -12.56 0.39 -10.98
CA LYS A 76 -13.75 -0.06 -10.25
C LYS A 76 -13.77 -1.57 -10.10
N GLN A 77 -13.24 -2.30 -11.07
CA GLN A 77 -13.18 -3.77 -11.01
C GLN A 77 -12.25 -4.26 -9.90
N ASP A 78 -11.21 -3.49 -9.55
CA ASP A 78 -10.32 -3.83 -8.44
C ASP A 78 -11.09 -3.99 -7.13
N TYR A 79 -12.18 -3.26 -6.95
CA TYR A 79 -13.02 -3.38 -5.78
C TYR A 79 -13.58 -4.80 -5.61
N GLU A 80 -13.95 -5.43 -6.70
CA GLU A 80 -14.48 -6.81 -6.68
C GLU A 80 -13.37 -7.85 -6.47
N GLU A 81 -12.18 -7.57 -6.98
CA GLU A 81 -11.08 -8.54 -6.99
C GLU A 81 -10.31 -8.60 -5.68
N TYR A 82 -10.19 -7.50 -4.96
CA TYR A 82 -9.37 -7.42 -3.76
C TYR A 82 -10.22 -7.49 -2.49
N ASP A 83 -9.65 -8.09 -1.45
CA ASP A 83 -10.28 -8.18 -0.13
C ASP A 83 -10.02 -6.93 0.70
N TYR A 84 -8.83 -6.35 0.56
CA TYR A 84 -8.39 -5.15 1.27
C TYR A 84 -7.82 -4.17 0.27
N ILE A 85 -8.31 -2.94 0.30
CA ILE A 85 -7.85 -1.85 -0.57
C ILE A 85 -7.40 -0.72 0.36
N ILE A 86 -6.09 -0.51 0.44
CA ILE A 86 -5.46 0.26 1.51
C ILE A 86 -4.81 1.51 0.94
N GLY A 87 -5.33 2.67 1.31
CA GLY A 87 -4.75 3.97 0.96
C GLY A 87 -3.81 4.49 2.03
N MET A 88 -3.21 5.66 1.78
CA MET A 88 -2.17 6.23 2.62
C MET A 88 -2.64 7.49 3.35
N ASP A 89 -3.56 8.25 2.76
CA ASP A 89 -4.06 9.49 3.34
C ASP A 89 -5.52 9.75 2.95
N ALA A 90 -6.09 10.82 3.52
CA ALA A 90 -7.49 11.17 3.30
C ALA A 90 -7.81 11.49 1.82
N TRP A 91 -6.86 12.03 1.07
CA TRP A 91 -7.04 12.28 -0.36
C TRP A 91 -7.15 10.98 -1.14
N ASN A 92 -6.31 10.00 -0.80
CA ASN A 92 -6.40 8.66 -1.39
C ASN A 92 -7.78 8.06 -1.11
N LEU A 93 -8.23 8.14 0.15
CA LEU A 93 -9.51 7.60 0.56
C LEU A 93 -10.67 8.19 -0.26
N ARG A 94 -10.68 9.51 -0.40
CA ARG A 94 -11.71 10.22 -1.20
C ARG A 94 -11.70 9.74 -2.65
N ASN A 95 -10.51 9.69 -3.26
CA ASN A 95 -10.39 9.32 -4.66
C ASN A 95 -10.70 7.84 -4.91
N MET A 96 -10.32 6.96 -3.96
CA MET A 96 -10.66 5.55 -4.03
C MET A 96 -12.17 5.36 -4.02
N ASN A 97 -12.87 6.04 -3.10
CA ASN A 97 -14.34 5.96 -3.03
C ASN A 97 -15.01 6.52 -4.27
N ARG A 98 -14.43 7.55 -4.89
CA ARG A 98 -14.94 8.10 -6.15
C ARG A 98 -14.82 7.08 -7.29
N ILE A 99 -13.69 6.40 -7.38
CA ILE A 99 -13.43 5.40 -8.43
C ILE A 99 -14.39 4.21 -8.28
N THR A 100 -14.61 3.74 -7.07
CA THR A 100 -15.41 2.54 -6.81
C THR A 100 -16.92 2.85 -6.70
N GLY A 101 -17.29 4.10 -6.49
CA GLY A 101 -18.67 4.49 -6.25
C GLY A 101 -19.13 4.23 -4.82
N GLY A 102 -18.21 4.08 -3.89
CA GLY A 102 -18.48 3.83 -2.48
C GLY A 102 -17.79 2.56 -1.97
N ASP A 103 -18.12 2.15 -0.74
CA ASP A 103 -17.50 1.01 -0.08
C ASP A 103 -18.54 0.14 0.63
N PRO A 104 -19.48 -0.47 -0.11
CA PRO A 104 -20.55 -1.25 0.52
C PRO A 104 -20.06 -2.47 1.30
N ASP A 105 -18.92 -3.04 0.91
CA ASP A 105 -18.39 -4.26 1.52
C ASP A 105 -17.32 -3.99 2.60
N GLY A 106 -17.02 -2.71 2.89
CA GLY A 106 -16.06 -2.37 3.93
C GLY A 106 -14.62 -2.76 3.62
N LYS A 107 -14.21 -2.67 2.35
CA LYS A 107 -12.86 -3.08 1.90
C LYS A 107 -11.82 -1.96 1.93
N ILE A 108 -12.26 -0.69 1.95
CA ILE A 108 -11.38 0.47 1.78
C ILE A 108 -10.97 1.02 3.14
N HIS A 109 -9.66 1.06 3.39
CA HIS A 109 -9.09 1.52 4.65
C HIS A 109 -7.83 2.34 4.40
N LEU A 110 -7.38 3.05 5.42
CA LEU A 110 -6.05 3.65 5.43
C LEU A 110 -5.09 2.73 6.18
N LEU A 111 -3.84 2.68 5.75
CA LEU A 111 -2.85 1.76 6.33
C LEU A 111 -2.69 1.98 7.84
N LEU A 112 -2.58 3.23 8.28
CA LEU A 112 -2.41 3.54 9.69
C LEU A 112 -3.70 3.44 10.51
N ASP A 113 -4.86 3.13 9.90
CA ASP A 113 -6.06 2.81 10.66
C ASP A 113 -5.87 1.57 11.55
N TYR A 114 -4.95 0.69 11.17
CA TYR A 114 -4.65 -0.51 11.95
C TYR A 114 -3.68 -0.25 13.10
N SER A 115 -3.01 0.90 13.11
CA SER A 115 -2.05 1.25 14.15
C SER A 115 -2.75 1.83 15.38
N LYS A 116 -1.99 1.93 16.48
CA LYS A 116 -2.49 2.57 17.72
C LYS A 116 -2.65 4.08 17.57
N HIS A 117 -2.02 4.68 16.56
CA HIS A 117 -2.04 6.12 16.30
C HIS A 117 -2.45 6.39 14.86
N PRO A 118 -3.75 6.20 14.51
CA PRO A 118 -4.24 6.43 13.15
C PRO A 118 -3.95 7.86 12.68
N ARG A 119 -3.40 7.97 11.49
CA ARG A 119 -3.07 9.25 10.86
C ARG A 119 -2.74 9.04 9.39
N ASP A 120 -2.58 10.12 8.64
CA ASP A 120 -2.13 10.05 7.25
C ASP A 120 -0.63 9.75 7.19
N ILE A 121 -0.21 9.07 6.13
CA ILE A 121 1.21 8.90 5.80
C ILE A 121 1.58 10.02 4.83
N ALA A 122 2.52 10.86 5.21
CA ALA A 122 2.96 11.99 4.39
C ALA A 122 3.55 11.53 3.06
N ASP A 123 3.25 12.28 2.00
CA ASP A 123 3.75 11.97 0.67
C ASP A 123 5.19 12.47 0.51
N PRO A 124 6.17 11.55 0.33
CA PRO A 124 7.57 11.93 0.24
C PRO A 124 7.91 12.67 -1.05
N TRP A 125 7.03 12.64 -2.05
CA TRP A 125 7.18 13.49 -3.22
C TRP A 125 7.25 14.97 -2.84
N TYR A 126 6.47 15.37 -1.82
CA TYR A 126 6.43 16.76 -1.34
C TYR A 126 7.40 17.01 -0.19
N THR A 127 7.53 16.08 0.75
CA THR A 127 8.38 16.28 1.93
C THR A 127 9.85 15.98 1.65
N GLY A 128 10.14 15.12 0.68
CA GLY A 128 11.48 14.60 0.45
C GLY A 128 11.97 13.66 1.54
N ASN A 129 11.11 13.32 2.52
CA ASN A 129 11.52 12.54 3.69
C ASN A 129 11.06 11.09 3.57
N PHE A 130 11.86 10.27 2.88
CA PHE A 130 11.57 8.85 2.70
C PHE A 130 11.79 8.03 3.97
N ASP A 131 12.58 8.54 4.92
CA ASP A 131 12.79 7.86 6.21
C ASP A 131 11.50 7.89 7.04
N GLU A 132 10.84 9.06 7.11
CA GLU A 132 9.56 9.19 7.81
C GLU A 132 8.49 8.31 7.17
N THR A 133 8.39 8.34 5.84
CA THR A 133 7.43 7.52 5.11
C THR A 133 7.68 6.05 5.39
N TYR A 134 8.93 5.61 5.38
CA TYR A 134 9.28 4.22 5.65
C TYR A 134 8.86 3.81 7.06
N ARG A 135 9.15 4.62 8.07
CA ARG A 135 8.75 4.32 9.45
C ARG A 135 7.24 4.16 9.57
N ASP A 136 6.47 5.05 8.94
CA ASP A 136 5.01 5.01 8.98
C ASP A 136 4.47 3.80 8.22
N VAL A 137 5.05 3.49 7.07
CA VAL A 137 4.66 2.31 6.27
C VAL A 137 4.92 1.02 7.05
N VAL A 138 6.09 0.90 7.69
CA VAL A 138 6.42 -0.28 8.50
C VAL A 138 5.46 -0.41 9.68
N GLU A 139 5.20 0.68 10.39
CA GLU A 139 4.23 0.68 11.49
C GLU A 139 2.87 0.16 11.02
N GLY A 140 2.38 0.69 9.90
CA GLY A 140 1.09 0.29 9.35
C GLY A 140 1.07 -1.16 8.87
N CYS A 141 2.12 -1.58 8.18
CA CYS A 141 2.21 -2.97 7.70
C CYS A 141 2.28 -3.98 8.84
N GLU A 142 3.04 -3.67 9.90
CA GLU A 142 3.10 -4.54 11.07
C GLU A 142 1.74 -4.63 11.77
N ALA A 143 1.05 -3.50 11.93
CA ALA A 143 -0.28 -3.48 12.54
C ALA A 143 -1.30 -4.22 11.68
N PHE A 144 -1.24 -4.06 10.36
CA PHE A 144 -2.12 -4.75 9.42
C PHE A 144 -1.88 -6.26 9.46
N MET A 145 -0.62 -6.70 9.48
CA MET A 145 -0.28 -8.12 9.60
C MET A 145 -0.85 -8.70 10.90
N LYS A 146 -0.70 -7.99 12.00
CA LYS A 146 -1.25 -8.43 13.29
C LYS A 146 -2.77 -8.58 13.23
N TYR A 147 -3.44 -7.61 12.62
CA TYR A 147 -4.89 -7.64 12.41
C TYR A 147 -5.29 -8.90 11.62
N LEU A 148 -4.59 -9.17 10.52
CA LEU A 148 -4.89 -10.33 9.68
C LEU A 148 -4.64 -11.65 10.40
N GLN A 149 -3.59 -11.73 11.22
CA GLN A 149 -3.31 -12.92 12.02
C GLN A 149 -4.41 -13.21 13.03
N GLU A 150 -5.03 -12.18 13.57
CA GLU A 150 -6.13 -12.33 14.54
C GLU A 150 -7.46 -12.64 13.86
N GLU A 151 -7.71 -12.10 12.66
CA GLU A 151 -9.01 -12.14 12.00
C GLU A 151 -9.12 -13.17 10.87
N GLU A 152 -8.02 -13.46 10.17
CA GLU A 152 -8.04 -14.21 8.92
C GLU A 152 -7.14 -15.44 8.90
N LEU A 153 -6.10 -15.45 9.74
CA LEU A 153 -5.06 -16.49 9.69
C LEU A 153 -5.09 -17.45 10.88
#